data_b3c3aa4bcd79eb1de30a73240eb73607
#
_entry.id   b3c3aa4bcd79eb1de30a73240eb73607
#
_cell.length_a   1.000
_cell.length_b   1.000
_cell.length_c   1.000
_cell.angle_alpha   90.00
_cell.angle_beta   90.00
_cell.angle_gamma   90.00
#
_symmetry.space_group_name_H-M   'P 1'
#
loop_
_entity.id
_entity.type
_entity.pdbx_description
1 polymer ?
#
loop_
_entity_poly.entity_id
_entity_poly.type
_entity_poly.pdbx_seq_one_letter_code
_entity_poly.pdbx_strand_id
1 'polypeptide(L)'
;MNTISKLGIGTAMLIAAGTSSVWAASRVQVSLWDKGASTEMPMGLAYAAPGLDMTKATMGMKVSPGVVKAGKVTFKVKNDSKDTVHEMIVMFLADPKKPLPYIDAENRVDEDKAGDKGEVSELDPGKSGSLTVDLKAGKYLLICNVPGHYGAGMWAEFTVNP
;
A
#
# COMPACT_ATOMS: atom_id res chain seq x y z
N MET A 1 -55.04 -19.55 -59.59
CA MET A 1 -54.63 -20.01 -58.28
C MET A 1 -53.18 -19.57 -58.08
N ASN A 2 -52.97 -18.46 -57.36
CA ASN A 2 -51.64 -17.87 -57.14
C ASN A 2 -51.21 -18.12 -55.66
N THR A 3 -50.18 -18.90 -55.51
CA THR A 3 -49.55 -19.17 -54.21
C THR A 3 -48.45 -18.14 -53.98
N ILE A 4 -48.65 -17.24 -53.00
CA ILE A 4 -47.65 -16.26 -52.56
C ILE A 4 -46.78 -16.92 -51.50
N SER A 5 -45.49 -17.12 -51.80
CA SER A 5 -44.49 -17.59 -50.85
C SER A 5 -44.01 -16.41 -49.98
N LYS A 6 -44.21 -16.48 -48.67
CA LYS A 6 -43.67 -15.49 -47.72
C LYS A 6 -42.24 -15.85 -47.33
N LEU A 7 -41.30 -14.99 -47.72
CA LEU A 7 -39.90 -15.06 -47.29
C LEU A 7 -39.78 -14.45 -45.88
N GLY A 8 -39.48 -15.24 -44.88
CA GLY A 8 -39.21 -14.77 -43.51
C GLY A 8 -37.76 -14.29 -43.40
N ILE A 9 -37.58 -13.00 -43.07
CA ILE A 9 -36.28 -12.42 -42.78
C ILE A 9 -36.00 -12.69 -41.30
N GLY A 10 -35.12 -13.65 -41.04
CA GLY A 10 -34.63 -13.90 -39.67
C GLY A 10 -33.54 -12.90 -39.31
N THR A 11 -33.84 -12.00 -38.36
CA THR A 11 -32.84 -11.07 -37.80
C THR A 11 -31.94 -11.83 -36.81
N ALA A 12 -30.71 -12.09 -37.21
CA ALA A 12 -29.71 -12.67 -36.31
C ALA A 12 -29.20 -11.58 -35.33
N MET A 13 -29.52 -11.72 -34.05
CA MET A 13 -29.03 -10.84 -32.98
C MET A 13 -27.65 -11.30 -32.57
N LEU A 14 -26.60 -10.55 -32.96
CA LEU A 14 -25.25 -10.77 -32.47
C LEU A 14 -25.16 -10.31 -31.02
N ILE A 15 -25.04 -11.24 -30.08
CA ILE A 15 -24.72 -10.96 -28.70
C ILE A 15 -23.19 -10.82 -28.62
N ALA A 16 -22.71 -9.57 -28.52
CA ALA A 16 -21.31 -9.31 -28.23
C ALA A 16 -21.04 -9.68 -26.77
N ALA A 17 -20.43 -10.83 -26.54
CA ALA A 17 -19.92 -11.20 -25.23
C ALA A 17 -18.72 -10.31 -24.90
N GLY A 18 -18.96 -9.27 -24.09
CA GLY A 18 -17.91 -8.43 -23.55
C GLY A 18 -17.04 -9.25 -22.59
N THR A 19 -15.82 -9.59 -23.00
CA THR A 19 -14.83 -10.20 -22.10
C THR A 19 -14.35 -9.15 -21.12
N SER A 20 -14.94 -9.12 -19.92
CA SER A 20 -14.40 -8.34 -18.80
C SER A 20 -13.07 -8.98 -18.40
N SER A 21 -11.96 -8.32 -18.74
CA SER A 21 -10.64 -8.72 -18.30
C SER A 21 -10.59 -8.57 -16.78
N VAL A 22 -10.75 -9.66 -16.03
CA VAL A 22 -10.48 -9.69 -14.60
C VAL A 22 -8.97 -9.63 -14.46
N TRP A 23 -8.44 -8.42 -14.22
CA TRP A 23 -7.02 -8.24 -13.91
C TRP A 23 -6.75 -8.89 -12.57
N ALA A 24 -5.81 -9.84 -12.56
CA ALA A 24 -5.37 -10.45 -11.31
C ALA A 24 -4.80 -9.37 -10.38
N ALA A 25 -5.14 -9.44 -9.09
CA ALA A 25 -4.61 -8.52 -8.11
C ALA A 25 -3.07 -8.52 -8.12
N SER A 26 -2.46 -7.35 -8.17
CA SER A 26 -1.02 -7.22 -7.99
C SER A 26 -0.64 -7.69 -6.58
N ARG A 27 0.40 -8.51 -6.48
CA ARG A 27 0.88 -9.02 -5.18
C ARG A 27 2.18 -8.34 -4.81
N VAL A 28 2.24 -7.80 -3.59
CA VAL A 28 3.38 -7.08 -3.02
C VAL A 28 3.80 -7.78 -1.74
N GLN A 29 5.08 -8.09 -1.61
CA GLN A 29 5.67 -8.61 -0.37
C GLN A 29 6.24 -7.43 0.42
N VAL A 30 5.95 -7.39 1.72
CA VAL A 30 6.48 -6.38 2.63
C VAL A 30 7.11 -7.08 3.83
N SER A 31 8.38 -6.78 4.08
CA SER A 31 9.12 -7.22 5.26
C SER A 31 9.34 -6.01 6.16
N LEU A 32 8.83 -6.08 7.40
CA LEU A 32 9.04 -5.09 8.45
C LEU A 32 10.25 -5.54 9.25
N TRP A 33 11.28 -4.72 9.34
CA TRP A 33 12.55 -5.08 9.96
C TRP A 33 13.04 -4.00 10.91
N ASP A 34 13.78 -4.40 11.93
CA ASP A 34 14.55 -3.54 12.83
C ASP A 34 15.86 -4.20 13.26
N LYS A 35 16.65 -3.48 14.05
CA LYS A 35 17.89 -3.97 14.68
C LYS A 35 17.67 -4.48 16.12
N GLY A 36 16.43 -4.56 16.58
CA GLY A 36 16.02 -5.02 17.91
C GLY A 36 15.65 -3.89 18.86
N ALA A 37 14.77 -4.21 19.83
CA ALA A 37 14.19 -3.25 20.79
C ALA A 37 15.23 -2.51 21.67
N SER A 38 16.41 -3.07 21.85
CA SER A 38 17.50 -2.42 22.59
C SER A 38 18.27 -1.38 21.77
N THR A 39 17.99 -1.25 20.48
CA THR A 39 18.67 -0.30 19.60
C THR A 39 18.02 1.07 19.76
N GLU A 40 18.83 2.10 19.96
CA GLU A 40 18.34 3.48 19.99
C GLU A 40 17.62 3.83 18.69
N MET A 41 16.44 4.43 18.80
CA MET A 41 15.68 4.92 17.66
C MET A 41 16.15 6.33 17.28
N PRO A 42 16.79 6.51 16.11
CA PRO A 42 17.14 7.84 15.63
C PRO A 42 15.85 8.60 15.30
N MET A 43 15.80 9.89 15.63
CA MET A 43 14.69 10.77 15.26
C MET A 43 15.07 11.62 14.05
N GLY A 44 14.06 12.25 13.40
CA GLY A 44 14.27 13.12 12.26
C GLY A 44 14.40 12.38 10.91
N LEU A 45 14.01 11.10 10.87
CA LEU A 45 13.99 10.29 9.67
C LEU A 45 12.57 10.10 9.09
N ALA A 46 11.63 10.95 9.47
CA ALA A 46 10.31 11.01 8.85
C ALA A 46 10.41 11.34 7.35
N TYR A 47 9.45 10.89 6.55
CA TYR A 47 9.39 11.20 5.13
C TYR A 47 9.39 12.72 4.88
N ALA A 48 10.17 13.17 3.91
CA ALA A 48 10.38 14.57 3.55
C ALA A 48 10.95 15.46 4.69
N ALA A 49 11.54 14.88 5.73
CA ALA A 49 12.22 15.64 6.76
C ALA A 49 13.45 16.40 6.21
N PRO A 50 13.72 17.63 6.67
CA PRO A 50 14.95 18.35 6.29
C PRO A 50 16.21 17.58 6.66
N GLY A 51 17.15 17.44 5.72
CA GLY A 51 18.42 16.73 5.97
C GLY A 51 18.27 15.21 6.16
N LEU A 52 17.20 14.62 5.65
CA LEU A 52 16.93 13.19 5.73
C LEU A 52 18.15 12.34 5.31
N ASP A 53 18.60 11.48 6.22
CA ASP A 53 19.69 10.53 6.00
C ASP A 53 19.28 9.11 6.45
N MET A 54 18.70 8.36 5.52
CA MET A 54 18.19 7.01 5.76
C MET A 54 19.29 5.99 6.10
N THR A 55 20.57 6.33 5.95
CA THR A 55 21.66 5.42 6.39
C THR A 55 21.68 5.23 7.90
N LYS A 56 21.08 6.16 8.65
CA LYS A 56 20.94 6.13 10.12
C LYS A 56 19.77 5.28 10.60
N ALA A 57 18.86 4.87 9.70
CA ALA A 57 17.68 4.11 10.08
C ALA A 57 18.06 2.78 10.77
N THR A 58 17.38 2.50 11.86
CA THR A 58 17.52 1.27 12.63
C THR A 58 16.32 0.34 12.45
N MET A 59 15.33 0.77 11.70
CA MET A 59 14.15 0.02 11.31
C MET A 59 13.63 0.48 9.95
N GLY A 60 12.78 -0.31 9.31
CA GLY A 60 12.27 0.06 8.00
C GLY A 60 11.42 -1.02 7.35
N MET A 61 11.07 -0.79 6.09
CA MET A 61 10.28 -1.71 5.27
C MET A 61 11.03 -2.06 4.00
N LYS A 62 11.02 -3.35 3.63
CA LYS A 62 11.43 -3.83 2.31
C LYS A 62 10.18 -4.18 1.53
N VAL A 63 9.99 -3.55 0.37
CA VAL A 63 8.79 -3.68 -0.46
C VAL A 63 9.16 -4.21 -1.83
N SER A 64 8.51 -5.29 -2.27
CA SER A 64 8.78 -5.89 -3.57
C SER A 64 7.51 -6.47 -4.20
N PRO A 65 7.14 -6.06 -5.43
CA PRO A 65 7.68 -4.91 -6.16
C PRO A 65 7.28 -3.58 -5.52
N GLY A 66 8.11 -2.53 -5.68
CA GLY A 66 7.81 -1.16 -5.22
C GLY A 66 6.92 -0.37 -6.19
N VAL A 67 6.60 -0.95 -7.35
CA VAL A 67 5.76 -0.34 -8.40
C VAL A 67 4.78 -1.38 -8.93
N VAL A 68 3.49 -1.02 -9.01
CA VAL A 68 2.43 -1.88 -9.57
C VAL A 68 1.50 -1.07 -10.47
N LYS A 69 0.56 -1.73 -11.15
CA LYS A 69 -0.55 -1.09 -11.88
C LYS A 69 -1.72 -0.81 -10.94
N ALA A 70 -2.52 0.21 -11.31
CA ALA A 70 -3.77 0.57 -10.64
C ALA A 70 -4.76 -0.60 -10.61
N GLY A 71 -5.57 -0.66 -9.56
CA GLY A 71 -6.55 -1.71 -9.31
C GLY A 71 -6.29 -2.44 -8.00
N LYS A 72 -6.72 -3.69 -7.92
CA LYS A 72 -6.56 -4.52 -6.72
C LYS A 72 -5.09 -4.83 -6.44
N VAL A 73 -4.62 -4.44 -5.25
CA VAL A 73 -3.27 -4.72 -4.74
C VAL A 73 -3.40 -5.52 -3.45
N THR A 74 -2.71 -6.65 -3.38
CA THR A 74 -2.63 -7.47 -2.16
C THR A 74 -1.24 -7.37 -1.57
N PHE A 75 -1.11 -6.73 -0.42
CA PHE A 75 0.09 -6.71 0.40
C PHE A 75 0.14 -7.98 1.27
N LYS A 76 1.27 -8.66 1.22
CA LYS A 76 1.63 -9.76 2.12
C LYS A 76 2.73 -9.24 3.03
N VAL A 77 2.37 -9.00 4.29
CA VAL A 77 3.22 -8.33 5.27
C VAL A 77 3.73 -9.33 6.27
N LYS A 78 5.01 -9.29 6.55
CA LYS A 78 5.64 -10.10 7.59
C LYS A 78 6.45 -9.19 8.50
N ASN A 79 6.25 -9.33 9.81
CA ASN A 79 7.12 -8.74 10.81
C ASN A 79 8.33 -9.68 11.03
N ASP A 80 9.49 -9.25 10.53
CA ASP A 80 10.75 -9.99 10.64
C ASP A 80 11.57 -9.58 11.88
N SER A 81 11.02 -8.68 12.72
CA SER A 81 11.61 -8.37 14.02
C SER A 81 11.64 -9.59 14.94
N LYS A 82 12.55 -9.58 15.90
CA LYS A 82 12.66 -10.60 16.94
C LYS A 82 11.86 -10.26 18.20
N ASP A 83 11.64 -8.99 18.46
CA ASP A 83 11.18 -8.49 19.75
C ASP A 83 10.30 -7.23 19.69
N THR A 84 10.05 -6.66 18.49
CA THR A 84 9.30 -5.43 18.32
C THR A 84 8.03 -5.65 17.50
N VAL A 85 6.91 -5.10 17.98
CA VAL A 85 5.64 -5.03 17.25
C VAL A 85 5.75 -4.00 16.14
N HIS A 86 5.25 -4.35 14.96
CA HIS A 86 5.19 -3.46 13.79
C HIS A 86 3.86 -3.58 13.09
N GLU A 87 3.50 -2.55 12.33
CA GLU A 87 2.33 -2.51 11.46
C GLU A 87 2.68 -1.97 10.08
N MET A 88 1.76 -2.06 9.14
CA MET A 88 1.88 -1.43 7.83
C MET A 88 0.57 -0.74 7.47
N ILE A 89 0.62 0.58 7.34
CA ILE A 89 -0.50 1.41 6.88
C ILE A 89 -0.16 1.95 5.49
N VAL A 90 -1.15 1.98 4.59
CA VAL A 90 -1.01 2.50 3.22
C VAL A 90 -1.53 3.94 3.20
N MET A 91 -0.65 4.93 3.02
CA MET A 91 -0.98 6.35 2.95
C MET A 91 -0.91 6.87 1.51
N PHE A 92 -1.95 7.58 1.06
CA PHE A 92 -1.91 8.26 -0.23
C PHE A 92 -1.17 9.59 -0.12
N LEU A 93 -0.14 9.81 -0.93
CA LEU A 93 0.61 11.06 -0.96
C LEU A 93 -0.05 12.03 -1.95
N ALA A 94 -0.90 12.94 -1.44
CA ALA A 94 -1.49 14.00 -2.26
C ALA A 94 -0.42 14.98 -2.79
N ASP A 95 0.61 15.25 -2.01
CA ASP A 95 1.81 16.00 -2.40
C ASP A 95 3.06 15.24 -1.94
N PRO A 96 3.77 14.55 -2.87
CA PRO A 96 4.97 13.78 -2.52
C PRO A 96 6.17 14.60 -2.01
N LYS A 97 6.06 15.91 -1.92
CA LYS A 97 7.12 16.78 -1.40
C LYS A 97 6.88 17.23 0.03
N LYS A 98 5.72 16.89 0.59
CA LYS A 98 5.33 17.30 1.95
C LYS A 98 5.38 16.12 2.92
N PRO A 99 5.77 16.38 4.18
CA PRO A 99 5.65 15.39 5.23
C PRO A 99 4.17 15.05 5.47
N LEU A 100 3.91 13.87 6.04
CA LEU A 100 2.58 13.52 6.52
C LEU A 100 2.21 14.37 7.75
N PRO A 101 0.90 14.65 7.96
CA PRO A 101 0.41 15.24 9.20
C PRO A 101 0.88 14.43 10.41
N TYR A 102 1.41 15.08 11.44
CA TYR A 102 2.01 14.42 12.60
C TYR A 102 1.46 14.97 13.92
N ILE A 103 1.29 14.11 14.89
CA ILE A 103 0.84 14.45 16.25
C ILE A 103 2.05 14.30 17.18
N ASP A 104 2.76 15.41 17.44
CA ASP A 104 3.98 15.39 18.24
C ASP A 104 3.78 14.81 19.65
N ALA A 105 2.63 15.10 20.27
CA ALA A 105 2.31 14.60 21.61
C ALA A 105 2.15 13.07 21.66
N GLU A 106 1.80 12.44 20.55
CA GLU A 106 1.62 10.98 20.43
C GLU A 106 2.80 10.31 19.73
N ASN A 107 3.70 11.11 19.17
CA ASN A 107 4.85 10.66 18.39
C ASN A 107 4.44 9.75 17.20
N ARG A 108 3.36 10.12 16.49
CA ARG A 108 2.78 9.34 15.38
C ARG A 108 2.16 10.21 14.29
N VAL A 109 1.93 9.62 13.13
CA VAL A 109 1.17 10.25 12.05
C VAL A 109 -0.31 10.36 12.43
N ASP A 110 -0.94 11.50 12.10
CA ASP A 110 -2.39 11.67 12.17
C ASP A 110 -3.03 10.96 10.97
N GLU A 111 -3.50 9.74 11.18
CA GLU A 111 -4.01 8.86 10.12
C GLU A 111 -5.24 9.44 9.43
N ASP A 112 -6.13 10.07 10.20
CA ASP A 112 -7.35 10.69 9.67
C ASP A 112 -7.02 11.78 8.65
N LYS A 113 -5.99 12.59 8.92
CA LYS A 113 -5.55 13.67 8.03
C LYS A 113 -4.58 13.20 6.95
N ALA A 114 -3.85 12.11 7.18
CA ALA A 114 -2.86 11.59 6.25
C ALA A 114 -3.47 10.82 5.06
N GLY A 115 -4.74 10.46 5.11
CA GLY A 115 -5.44 9.79 4.02
C GLY A 115 -5.12 8.30 3.92
N ASP A 116 -5.29 7.62 5.03
CA ASP A 116 -5.21 6.16 5.14
C ASP A 116 -6.09 5.45 4.08
N LYS A 117 -5.58 4.35 3.56
CA LYS A 117 -6.23 3.47 2.56
C LYS A 117 -6.43 2.05 3.07
N GLY A 118 -6.04 1.76 4.28
CA GLY A 118 -6.12 0.47 4.94
C GLY A 118 -4.77 0.00 5.47
N GLU A 119 -4.83 -0.96 6.38
CA GLU A 119 -3.70 -1.38 7.16
C GLU A 119 -3.61 -2.90 7.35
N VAL A 120 -2.43 -3.36 7.72
CA VAL A 120 -2.20 -4.59 8.48
C VAL A 120 -1.77 -4.13 9.86
N SER A 121 -2.72 -4.17 10.80
CA SER A 121 -2.51 -3.73 12.19
C SER A 121 -1.42 -4.53 12.88
N GLU A 122 -1.01 -4.05 14.00
CA GLU A 122 0.08 -4.52 14.86
C GLU A 122 0.34 -6.03 14.78
N LEU A 123 1.44 -6.37 14.16
CA LEU A 123 1.93 -7.74 14.06
C LEU A 123 2.98 -7.96 15.14
N ASP A 124 2.77 -8.96 15.97
CA ASP A 124 3.81 -9.49 16.86
C ASP A 124 5.03 -9.96 16.07
N PRO A 125 6.22 -10.05 16.71
CA PRO A 125 7.42 -10.60 16.11
C PRO A 125 7.19 -11.95 15.41
N GLY A 126 7.66 -12.06 14.17
CA GLY A 126 7.52 -13.24 13.34
C GLY A 126 6.14 -13.49 12.74
N LYS A 127 5.12 -12.69 13.07
CA LYS A 127 3.76 -12.83 12.53
C LYS A 127 3.63 -12.21 11.14
N SER A 128 2.57 -12.63 10.46
CA SER A 128 2.25 -12.16 9.11
C SER A 128 0.79 -11.77 9.01
N GLY A 129 0.50 -10.79 8.16
CA GLY A 129 -0.83 -10.34 7.83
C GLY A 129 -1.00 -10.10 6.33
N SER A 130 -2.20 -9.71 5.93
CA SER A 130 -2.50 -9.44 4.52
C SER A 130 -3.59 -8.39 4.39
N LEU A 131 -3.35 -7.40 3.54
CA LEU A 131 -4.31 -6.38 3.14
C LEU A 131 -4.55 -6.48 1.64
N THR A 132 -5.81 -6.45 1.22
CA THR A 132 -6.18 -6.26 -0.19
C THR A 132 -6.97 -4.96 -0.31
N VAL A 133 -6.49 -4.04 -1.13
CA VAL A 133 -7.07 -2.71 -1.33
C VAL A 133 -7.09 -2.35 -2.81
N ASP A 134 -8.06 -1.55 -3.23
CA ASP A 134 -8.13 -1.01 -4.59
C ASP A 134 -7.42 0.35 -4.62
N LEU A 135 -6.31 0.42 -5.35
CA LEU A 135 -5.47 1.62 -5.41
C LEU A 135 -5.54 2.28 -6.79
N LYS A 136 -5.80 3.57 -6.81
CA LYS A 136 -5.71 4.41 -8.00
C LYS A 136 -4.24 4.73 -8.31
N ALA A 137 -3.97 5.11 -9.56
CA ALA A 137 -2.64 5.61 -9.93
C ALA A 137 -2.22 6.79 -9.04
N GLY A 138 -0.99 6.76 -8.54
CA GLY A 138 -0.46 7.77 -7.64
C GLY A 138 0.77 7.32 -6.87
N LYS A 139 1.24 8.22 -6.00
CA LYS A 139 2.31 7.95 -5.04
C LYS A 139 1.71 7.62 -3.68
N TYR A 140 2.29 6.65 -3.03
CA TYR A 140 1.88 6.16 -1.72
C TYR A 140 3.10 6.04 -0.81
N LEU A 141 2.84 6.08 0.48
CA LEU A 141 3.83 5.75 1.50
C LEU A 141 3.28 4.58 2.33
N LEU A 142 4.07 3.55 2.51
CA LEU A 142 3.81 2.52 3.50
C LEU A 142 4.53 2.94 4.77
N ILE A 143 3.83 2.96 5.90
CA ILE A 143 4.39 3.42 7.18
C ILE A 143 4.10 2.42 8.29
N CYS A 144 4.93 2.43 9.34
CA CYS A 144 4.59 1.89 10.66
C CYS A 144 4.29 3.07 11.58
N ASN A 145 3.09 3.09 12.17
CA ASN A 145 2.63 4.19 13.01
C ASN A 145 2.64 3.87 14.53
N VAL A 146 3.28 2.77 14.90
CA VAL A 146 3.67 2.55 16.31
C VAL A 146 4.48 3.76 16.79
N PRO A 147 4.20 4.33 17.97
CA PRO A 147 4.82 5.58 18.40
C PRO A 147 6.34 5.63 18.22
N GLY A 148 6.82 6.66 17.50
CA GLY A 148 8.22 6.87 17.18
C GLY A 148 8.74 6.17 15.91
N HIS A 149 8.13 5.09 15.45
CA HIS A 149 8.66 4.27 14.37
C HIS A 149 8.74 5.03 13.03
N TYR A 150 7.68 5.78 12.68
CA TYR A 150 7.70 6.62 11.49
C TYR A 150 8.83 7.67 11.53
N GLY A 151 8.99 8.33 12.68
CA GLY A 151 10.05 9.32 12.92
C GLY A 151 11.46 8.73 12.89
N ALA A 152 11.59 7.43 13.19
CA ALA A 152 12.83 6.66 13.11
C ALA A 152 13.14 6.07 11.73
N GLY A 153 12.31 6.37 10.70
CA GLY A 153 12.52 5.97 9.32
C GLY A 153 11.79 4.71 8.91
N MET A 154 10.81 4.24 9.69
CA MET A 154 10.04 3.05 9.33
C MET A 154 8.94 3.35 8.31
N TRP A 155 9.35 3.60 7.09
CA TRP A 155 8.48 3.85 5.94
C TRP A 155 9.14 3.42 4.64
N ALA A 156 8.35 3.30 3.57
CA ALA A 156 8.82 3.03 2.22
C ALA A 156 7.89 3.68 1.18
N GLU A 157 8.47 4.23 0.11
CA GLU A 157 7.71 4.70 -1.04
C GLU A 157 7.13 3.55 -1.84
N PHE A 158 5.91 3.75 -2.35
CA PHE A 158 5.22 2.81 -3.21
C PHE A 158 4.52 3.55 -4.35
N THR A 159 4.64 3.05 -5.57
CA THR A 159 4.09 3.71 -6.75
C THR A 159 3.05 2.82 -7.43
N VAL A 160 1.91 3.43 -7.76
CA VAL A 160 0.86 2.81 -8.55
C VAL A 160 0.77 3.53 -9.89
N ASN A 161 1.07 2.83 -10.98
CA ASN A 161 0.98 3.34 -12.35
C ASN A 161 -0.43 3.12 -12.91
N PRO A 162 -0.85 3.92 -13.90
CA PRO A 162 -2.11 3.70 -14.66
C PRO A 162 -2.22 2.33 -15.29
#